data_397ca91dc1e985ec6c9fdf2789350b08
#
_entry.id   397ca91dc1e985ec6c9fdf2789350b08
#
_cell.length_a   1.000
_cell.length_b   1.000
_cell.length_c   1.000
_cell.angle_alpha   90.00
_cell.angle_beta   90.00
_cell.angle_gamma   90.00
#
_symmetry.space_group_name_H-M   'P 1'
#
loop_
_entity.id
_entity.type
_entity.pdbx_description
1 polymer ?
#
loop_
_entity_poly.entity_id
_entity_poly.type
_entity_poly.pdbx_seq_one_letter_code
_entity_poly.pdbx_strand_id
1 'polypeptide(L)'
;MGYNDDFIRIFSENVTRTGTQQLLDWLGTTDFYTAPASTRFHGACESGLVMHSLNVYNVLMQRYFEDTDNRESFTICALLHDLCKANYYKSGFRNVKNDVTGQWEKVPTFHVQDQFPFGHGEKSVYLIERFLRLKPAEAVAIRWHMGGFDDSVRGGSFTISDAYNEYPLAVKLHLADLEATYLVEKGTSSVNRR
;
A
#
# COMPACT_ATOMS: atom_id res chain seq x y z
N MET A 1 -6.65 5.74 -19.86
CA MET A 1 -7.18 4.83 -18.84
C MET A 1 -6.85 5.44 -17.49
N GLY A 2 -7.76 5.36 -16.54
CA GLY A 2 -7.50 5.84 -15.18
C GLY A 2 -6.80 4.77 -14.33
N TYR A 3 -6.23 5.15 -13.18
CA TYR A 3 -5.59 4.21 -12.26
C TYR A 3 -6.51 3.04 -11.88
N ASN A 4 -7.79 3.29 -11.69
CA ASN A 4 -8.77 2.26 -11.34
C ASN A 4 -8.92 1.20 -12.44
N ASP A 5 -9.01 1.65 -13.71
CA ASP A 5 -9.13 0.75 -14.86
C ASP A 5 -7.88 -0.13 -15.00
N ASP A 6 -6.69 0.47 -14.81
CA ASP A 6 -5.42 -0.27 -14.89
C ASP A 6 -5.28 -1.27 -13.75
N PHE A 7 -5.67 -0.90 -12.51
CA PHE A 7 -5.68 -1.83 -11.39
C PHE A 7 -6.58 -3.03 -11.64
N ILE A 8 -7.84 -2.77 -12.01
CA ILE A 8 -8.84 -3.84 -12.26
C ILE A 8 -8.37 -4.74 -13.40
N ARG A 9 -7.88 -4.16 -14.50
CA ARG A 9 -7.36 -4.91 -15.64
C ARG A 9 -6.18 -5.80 -15.24
N ILE A 10 -5.13 -5.22 -14.62
CA ILE A 10 -3.92 -5.97 -14.21
C ILE A 10 -4.29 -7.09 -13.23
N PHE A 11 -5.15 -6.78 -12.24
CA PHE A 11 -5.58 -7.77 -11.26
C PHE A 11 -6.35 -8.92 -11.91
N SER A 12 -7.34 -8.61 -12.75
CA SER A 12 -8.17 -9.62 -13.42
C SER A 12 -7.40 -10.48 -14.43
N GLU A 13 -6.39 -9.90 -15.11
CA GLU A 13 -5.55 -10.65 -16.07
C GLU A 13 -4.57 -11.61 -15.38
N ASN A 14 -4.14 -11.32 -14.16
CA ASN A 14 -3.07 -12.07 -13.49
C ASN A 14 -3.52 -12.87 -12.27
N VAL A 15 -4.69 -12.61 -11.70
CA VAL A 15 -5.20 -13.32 -10.51
C VAL A 15 -6.42 -14.13 -10.89
N THR A 16 -6.28 -15.46 -10.84
CA THR A 16 -7.31 -16.41 -11.28
C THR A 16 -7.94 -17.22 -10.14
N ARG A 17 -7.55 -16.97 -8.90
CA ARG A 17 -8.04 -17.67 -7.71
C ARG A 17 -9.52 -17.43 -7.46
N THR A 18 -10.15 -18.44 -6.85
CA THR A 18 -11.50 -18.28 -6.32
C THR A 18 -11.54 -17.09 -5.37
N GLY A 19 -12.56 -16.24 -5.53
CA GLY A 19 -12.72 -15.04 -4.70
C GLY A 19 -12.20 -13.75 -5.32
N THR A 20 -11.50 -13.81 -6.47
CA THR A 20 -10.97 -12.64 -7.18
C THR A 20 -12.05 -11.61 -7.49
N GLN A 21 -13.17 -12.03 -8.08
CA GLN A 21 -14.26 -11.11 -8.39
C GLN A 21 -14.93 -10.56 -7.15
N GLN A 22 -15.15 -11.39 -6.13
CA GLN A 22 -15.72 -10.94 -4.84
C GLN A 22 -14.85 -9.89 -4.15
N LEU A 23 -13.51 -10.02 -4.24
CA LEU A 23 -12.59 -9.00 -3.74
C LEU A 23 -12.74 -7.69 -4.51
N LEU A 24 -12.76 -7.72 -5.85
CA LEU A 24 -12.95 -6.54 -6.68
C LEU A 24 -14.28 -5.85 -6.40
N ASP A 25 -15.36 -6.62 -6.28
CA ASP A 25 -16.69 -6.10 -5.96
C ASP A 25 -16.68 -5.42 -4.58
N TRP A 26 -16.04 -6.04 -3.59
CA TRP A 26 -15.90 -5.45 -2.26
C TRP A 26 -15.04 -4.18 -2.28
N LEU A 27 -13.92 -4.15 -3.00
CA LEU A 27 -13.11 -2.94 -3.16
C LEU A 27 -13.95 -1.77 -3.71
N GLY A 28 -14.85 -2.05 -4.65
CA GLY A 28 -15.80 -1.06 -5.19
C GLY A 28 -16.78 -0.51 -4.15
N THR A 29 -16.99 -1.17 -3.00
CA THR A 29 -17.83 -0.69 -1.90
C THR A 29 -17.03 0.12 -0.86
N THR A 30 -15.72 0.21 -0.99
CA THR A 30 -14.81 0.94 -0.12
C THR A 30 -14.30 2.22 -0.79
N ASP A 31 -13.53 3.00 -0.08
CA ASP A 31 -12.83 4.16 -0.64
C ASP A 31 -11.47 3.82 -1.28
N PHE A 32 -11.11 2.53 -1.43
CA PHE A 32 -9.80 2.08 -1.91
C PHE A 32 -9.32 2.83 -3.17
N TYR A 33 -10.22 3.01 -4.13
CA TYR A 33 -9.92 3.67 -5.40
C TYR A 33 -9.81 5.20 -5.32
N THR A 34 -10.25 5.80 -4.24
CA THR A 34 -10.24 7.26 -4.02
C THR A 34 -9.41 7.68 -2.82
N ALA A 35 -9.07 6.74 -1.94
CA ALA A 35 -8.28 6.97 -0.74
C ALA A 35 -6.87 7.49 -1.05
N PRO A 36 -6.28 8.32 -0.17
CA PRO A 36 -4.87 8.67 -0.23
C PRO A 36 -3.98 7.52 0.23
N ALA A 37 -2.74 7.46 -0.23
CA ALA A 37 -1.74 6.51 0.28
C ALA A 37 -1.18 6.92 1.66
N SER A 38 -1.19 8.22 1.97
CA SER A 38 -0.72 8.75 3.26
C SER A 38 -1.43 10.05 3.63
N THR A 39 -1.21 10.52 4.86
CA THR A 39 -1.77 11.82 5.32
C THR A 39 -1.02 13.03 4.77
N ARG A 40 0.30 12.92 4.51
CA ARG A 40 1.18 14.06 4.19
C ARG A 40 2.36 13.72 3.28
N PHE A 41 2.65 12.44 3.08
CA PHE A 41 3.84 11.99 2.35
C PHE A 41 3.49 11.63 0.90
N HIS A 42 4.00 10.51 0.40
CA HIS A 42 3.68 10.00 -0.92
C HIS A 42 2.18 9.77 -1.09
N GLY A 43 1.64 10.05 -2.28
CA GLY A 43 0.23 9.80 -2.59
C GLY A 43 -0.78 10.43 -1.63
N ALA A 44 -0.45 11.58 -0.99
CA ALA A 44 -1.39 12.32 -0.13
C ALA A 44 -2.40 13.12 -0.96
N CYS A 45 -3.09 12.45 -1.87
CA CYS A 45 -4.07 13.00 -2.80
C CYS A 45 -5.17 11.98 -3.07
N GLU A 46 -6.24 12.41 -3.72
CA GLU A 46 -7.28 11.51 -4.21
C GLU A 46 -6.70 10.45 -5.14
N SER A 47 -7.16 9.20 -4.99
CA SER A 47 -6.65 8.03 -5.71
C SER A 47 -5.16 7.71 -5.46
N GLY A 48 -4.55 8.32 -4.44
CA GLY A 48 -3.15 8.09 -4.08
C GLY A 48 -2.85 6.64 -3.74
N LEU A 49 -3.78 5.93 -3.08
CA LEU A 49 -3.61 4.53 -2.69
C LEU A 49 -3.52 3.59 -3.89
N VAL A 50 -4.46 3.69 -4.82
CA VAL A 50 -4.44 2.86 -6.04
C VAL A 50 -3.26 3.20 -6.94
N MET A 51 -2.90 4.48 -7.05
CA MET A 51 -1.70 4.92 -7.77
C MET A 51 -0.43 4.32 -7.15
N HIS A 52 -0.29 4.36 -5.84
CA HIS A 52 0.83 3.76 -5.11
C HIS A 52 0.90 2.25 -5.35
N SER A 53 -0.21 1.53 -5.19
CA SER A 53 -0.28 0.08 -5.47
C SER A 53 0.21 -0.27 -6.89
N LEU A 54 -0.15 0.53 -7.90
CA LEU A 54 0.31 0.35 -9.28
C LEU A 54 1.81 0.67 -9.44
N ASN A 55 2.32 1.70 -8.76
CA ASN A 55 3.75 2.02 -8.77
C ASN A 55 4.58 0.91 -8.14
N VAL A 56 4.13 0.36 -7.00
CA VAL A 56 4.78 -0.79 -6.36
C VAL A 56 4.74 -2.00 -7.28
N TYR A 57 3.61 -2.28 -7.95
CA TYR A 57 3.51 -3.35 -8.94
C TYR A 57 4.51 -3.17 -10.08
N ASN A 58 4.58 -1.99 -10.65
CA ASN A 58 5.49 -1.70 -11.77
C ASN A 58 6.95 -1.88 -11.34
N VAL A 59 7.35 -1.35 -10.19
CA VAL A 59 8.73 -1.51 -9.67
C VAL A 59 9.02 -2.98 -9.40
N LEU A 60 8.11 -3.69 -8.71
CA LEU A 60 8.29 -5.10 -8.36
C LEU A 60 8.46 -5.97 -9.61
N MET A 61 7.62 -5.76 -10.63
CA MET A 61 7.68 -6.51 -11.89
C MET A 61 8.90 -6.17 -12.75
N GLN A 62 9.32 -4.91 -12.78
CA GLN A 62 10.42 -4.48 -13.64
C GLN A 62 11.80 -4.78 -13.05
N ARG A 63 11.93 -4.78 -11.72
CA ARG A 63 13.24 -4.88 -11.06
C ARG A 63 13.50 -6.18 -10.33
N TYR A 64 12.45 -6.84 -9.85
CA TYR A 64 12.59 -7.97 -8.93
C TYR A 64 11.92 -9.26 -9.40
N PHE A 65 11.12 -9.20 -10.46
CA PHE A 65 10.48 -10.40 -11.03
C PHE A 65 11.47 -11.17 -11.92
N GLU A 66 11.56 -12.46 -11.69
CA GLU A 66 12.35 -13.41 -12.46
C GLU A 66 11.41 -14.46 -13.12
N ASP A 67 11.87 -15.13 -14.19
CA ASP A 67 11.05 -16.10 -14.94
C ASP A 67 10.57 -17.29 -14.08
N THR A 68 11.27 -17.59 -13.00
CA THR A 68 10.90 -18.64 -12.02
C THR A 68 9.88 -18.19 -10.98
N ASP A 69 9.62 -16.88 -10.87
CA ASP A 69 8.69 -16.31 -9.91
C ASP A 69 7.22 -16.54 -10.31
N ASN A 70 6.35 -16.60 -9.32
CA ASN A 70 4.91 -16.72 -9.55
C ASN A 70 4.29 -15.33 -9.76
N ARG A 71 3.94 -15.00 -11.01
CA ARG A 71 3.35 -13.71 -11.40
C ARG A 71 2.09 -13.36 -10.61
N GLU A 72 1.21 -14.35 -10.38
CA GLU A 72 -0.01 -14.13 -9.59
C GLU A 72 0.30 -13.69 -8.16
N SER A 73 1.28 -14.35 -7.51
CA SER A 73 1.72 -13.98 -6.15
C SER A 73 2.30 -12.57 -6.10
N PHE A 74 3.12 -12.19 -7.08
CA PHE A 74 3.68 -10.84 -7.21
C PHE A 74 2.58 -9.79 -7.40
N THR A 75 1.60 -10.09 -8.25
CA THR A 75 0.46 -9.20 -8.50
C THR A 75 -0.37 -8.99 -7.23
N ILE A 76 -0.73 -10.07 -6.53
CA ILE A 76 -1.48 -10.00 -5.27
C ILE A 76 -0.71 -9.16 -4.24
N CYS A 77 0.56 -9.47 -4.02
CA CYS A 77 1.37 -8.78 -3.02
C CYS A 77 1.50 -7.28 -3.33
N ALA A 78 1.86 -6.92 -4.56
CA ALA A 78 2.07 -5.53 -4.92
C ALA A 78 0.79 -4.70 -4.90
N LEU A 79 -0.31 -5.23 -5.45
CA LEU A 79 -1.56 -4.47 -5.58
C LEU A 79 -2.35 -4.39 -4.26
N LEU A 80 -2.14 -5.31 -3.33
CA LEU A 80 -2.95 -5.42 -2.11
C LEU A 80 -2.16 -5.24 -0.80
N HIS A 81 -0.83 -4.99 -0.82
CA HIS A 81 -0.03 -4.87 0.40
C HIS A 81 -0.60 -3.85 1.39
N ASP A 82 -1.11 -2.76 0.88
CA ASP A 82 -1.65 -1.61 1.61
C ASP A 82 -3.20 -1.62 1.72
N LEU A 83 -3.84 -2.76 1.56
CA LEU A 83 -5.31 -2.87 1.63
C LEU A 83 -5.88 -2.41 2.98
N CYS A 84 -5.08 -2.44 4.03
CA CYS A 84 -5.41 -1.91 5.35
C CYS A 84 -5.80 -0.43 5.34
N LYS A 85 -5.41 0.32 4.29
CA LYS A 85 -5.71 1.75 4.13
C LYS A 85 -7.10 2.03 3.53
N ALA A 86 -7.82 1.01 3.07
CA ALA A 86 -9.23 1.16 2.66
C ALA A 86 -10.10 1.53 3.87
N ASN A 87 -10.91 2.58 3.73
CA ASN A 87 -11.76 3.16 4.78
C ASN A 87 -10.96 3.57 6.04
N TYR A 88 -9.71 4.01 5.86
CA TYR A 88 -8.78 4.33 6.93
C TYR A 88 -8.61 5.83 7.17
N TYR A 89 -8.81 6.63 6.12
CA TYR A 89 -8.60 8.07 6.17
C TYR A 89 -9.91 8.84 6.14
N LYS A 90 -9.87 10.04 6.72
CA LYS A 90 -10.93 11.03 6.65
C LYS A 90 -10.36 12.37 6.23
N SER A 91 -11.05 13.02 5.31
CA SER A 91 -10.71 14.39 4.88
C SER A 91 -10.93 15.39 6.02
N GLY A 92 -10.04 16.38 6.11
CA GLY A 92 -10.10 17.43 7.10
C GLY A 92 -9.19 18.59 6.74
N PHE A 93 -8.87 19.42 7.74
CA PHE A 93 -8.00 20.57 7.60
C PHE A 93 -6.92 20.58 8.67
N ARG A 94 -5.77 21.16 8.35
CA ARG A 94 -4.72 21.49 9.31
C ARG A 94 -4.34 22.96 9.18
N ASN A 95 -3.90 23.56 10.29
CA ASN A 95 -3.34 24.91 10.26
C ASN A 95 -1.86 24.83 9.88
N VAL A 96 -1.47 25.62 8.89
CA VAL A 96 -0.07 25.78 8.43
C VAL A 96 0.26 27.24 8.47
N LYS A 97 1.44 27.59 9.00
CA LYS A 97 1.94 28.95 8.95
C LYS A 97 2.47 29.23 7.56
N ASN A 98 1.99 30.27 6.91
CA ASN A 98 2.51 30.73 5.64
C ASN A 98 3.86 31.45 5.89
N ASP A 99 4.93 30.93 5.33
CA ASP A 99 6.30 31.46 5.55
C ASP A 99 6.50 32.85 4.98
N VAL A 100 5.67 33.26 3.99
CA VAL A 100 5.78 34.58 3.35
C VAL A 100 4.98 35.63 4.13
N THR A 101 3.75 35.30 4.54
CA THR A 101 2.84 36.24 5.19
C THR A 101 2.90 36.17 6.71
N GLY A 102 3.45 35.10 7.27
CA GLY A 102 3.45 34.82 8.70
C GLY A 102 2.08 34.44 9.28
N GLN A 103 1.04 34.38 8.47
CA GLN A 103 -0.32 34.08 8.90
C GLN A 103 -0.58 32.57 8.91
N TRP A 104 -1.55 32.16 9.75
CA TRP A 104 -2.01 30.77 9.79
C TRP A 104 -3.13 30.55 8.77
N GLU A 105 -2.95 29.55 7.91
CA GLU A 105 -3.87 29.16 6.86
C GLU A 105 -4.39 27.73 7.11
N LYS A 106 -5.67 27.50 6.79
CA LYS A 106 -6.26 26.16 6.80
C LYS A 106 -5.99 25.49 5.46
N VAL A 107 -5.22 24.42 5.47
CA VAL A 107 -4.97 23.61 4.27
C VAL A 107 -5.67 22.24 4.37
N PRO A 108 -6.25 21.73 3.27
CA PRO A 108 -6.82 20.39 3.25
C PRO A 108 -5.77 19.34 3.66
N THR A 109 -6.20 18.33 4.37
CA THR A 109 -5.36 17.20 4.78
C THR A 109 -6.22 15.96 5.02
N PHE A 110 -5.56 14.82 5.20
CA PHE A 110 -6.21 13.59 5.64
C PHE A 110 -5.81 13.28 7.09
N HIS A 111 -6.74 12.72 7.84
CA HIS A 111 -6.53 12.25 9.21
C HIS A 111 -6.79 10.75 9.27
N VAL A 112 -6.02 10.04 10.08
CA VAL A 112 -6.27 8.62 10.36
C VAL A 112 -7.53 8.49 11.21
N GLN A 113 -8.45 7.64 10.77
CA GLN A 113 -9.64 7.24 11.52
C GLN A 113 -9.79 5.71 11.40
N ASP A 114 -8.88 4.98 12.03
CA ASP A 114 -8.89 3.53 11.99
C ASP A 114 -10.00 2.96 12.86
N GLN A 115 -10.97 2.31 12.22
CA GLN A 115 -12.09 1.62 12.90
C GLN A 115 -11.77 0.14 13.18
N PHE A 116 -10.65 -0.37 12.70
CA PHE A 116 -10.19 -1.73 12.88
C PHE A 116 -8.67 -1.76 13.12
N PRO A 117 -8.21 -1.39 14.34
CA PRO A 117 -6.79 -1.33 14.67
C PRO A 117 -6.23 -2.73 14.90
N PHE A 118 -5.75 -3.37 13.82
CA PHE A 118 -5.29 -4.76 13.81
C PHE A 118 -3.80 -4.90 13.43
N GLY A 119 -3.09 -3.78 13.34
CA GLY A 119 -1.74 -3.73 12.77
C GLY A 119 -1.77 -3.43 11.27
N HIS A 120 -0.67 -2.97 10.71
CA HIS A 120 -0.66 -2.49 9.32
C HIS A 120 -0.68 -3.65 8.33
N GLY A 121 0.36 -4.48 8.32
CA GLY A 121 0.45 -5.63 7.42
C GLY A 121 -0.55 -6.72 7.78
N GLU A 122 -0.77 -6.96 9.08
CA GLU A 122 -1.75 -7.94 9.58
C GLU A 122 -3.16 -7.64 9.09
N LYS A 123 -3.56 -6.37 9.11
CA LYS A 123 -4.87 -5.93 8.63
C LYS A 123 -5.03 -6.18 7.13
N SER A 124 -3.99 -5.90 6.32
CA SER A 124 -4.02 -6.21 4.90
C SER A 124 -4.18 -7.71 4.65
N VAL A 125 -3.38 -8.55 5.30
CA VAL A 125 -3.51 -10.01 5.21
C VAL A 125 -4.91 -10.47 5.60
N TYR A 126 -5.44 -10.01 6.74
CA TYR A 126 -6.78 -10.37 7.21
C TYR A 126 -7.87 -10.00 6.21
N LEU A 127 -7.80 -8.79 5.64
CA LEU A 127 -8.81 -8.32 4.68
C LEU A 127 -8.76 -9.11 3.37
N ILE A 128 -7.57 -9.46 2.88
CA ILE A 128 -7.40 -10.29 1.67
C ILE A 128 -7.92 -11.70 1.90
N GLU A 129 -7.57 -12.32 3.03
CA GLU A 129 -7.98 -13.70 3.39
C GLU A 129 -9.50 -13.89 3.47
N ARG A 130 -10.26 -12.83 3.61
CA ARG A 130 -11.73 -12.89 3.54
C ARG A 130 -12.24 -13.29 2.15
N PHE A 131 -11.42 -13.17 1.12
CA PHE A 131 -11.77 -13.39 -0.28
C PHE A 131 -10.81 -14.35 -0.98
N LEU A 132 -9.51 -14.09 -0.85
CA LEU A 132 -8.44 -14.86 -1.49
C LEU A 132 -7.64 -15.60 -0.44
N ARG A 133 -7.53 -16.93 -0.59
CA ARG A 133 -6.59 -17.67 0.26
C ARG A 133 -5.15 -17.37 -0.15
N LEU A 134 -4.41 -16.72 0.74
CA LEU A 134 -2.99 -16.41 0.51
C LEU A 134 -2.10 -17.65 0.69
N LYS A 135 -1.03 -17.72 -0.10
CA LYS A 135 0.08 -18.63 0.16
C LYS A 135 0.92 -18.09 1.33
N PRO A 136 1.65 -18.93 2.08
CA PRO A 136 2.50 -18.45 3.17
C PRO A 136 3.46 -17.34 2.76
N ALA A 137 4.12 -17.47 1.61
CA ALA A 137 5.04 -16.45 1.09
C ALA A 137 4.35 -15.09 0.82
N GLU A 138 3.10 -15.11 0.34
CA GLU A 138 2.32 -13.90 0.10
C GLU A 138 1.90 -13.23 1.40
N ALA A 139 1.38 -14.02 2.34
CA ALA A 139 0.97 -13.52 3.65
C ALA A 139 2.16 -12.91 4.41
N VAL A 140 3.31 -13.58 4.39
CA VAL A 140 4.55 -13.09 5.04
C VAL A 140 5.06 -11.84 4.34
N ALA A 141 5.06 -11.80 2.99
CA ALA A 141 5.49 -10.62 2.24
C ALA A 141 4.61 -9.40 2.57
N ILE A 142 3.28 -9.56 2.53
CA ILE A 142 2.34 -8.49 2.87
C ILE A 142 2.47 -8.10 4.35
N ARG A 143 2.61 -9.06 5.26
CA ARG A 143 2.77 -8.78 6.69
C ARG A 143 3.99 -7.91 6.99
N TRP A 144 5.11 -8.15 6.33
CA TRP A 144 6.38 -7.52 6.64
C TRP A 144 6.85 -6.45 5.63
N HIS A 145 5.96 -6.02 4.69
CA HIS A 145 6.34 -5.03 3.67
C HIS A 145 6.84 -3.70 4.25
N MET A 146 6.35 -3.30 5.44
CA MET A 146 6.80 -2.08 6.11
C MET A 146 8.26 -2.14 6.59
N GLY A 147 8.87 -3.33 6.66
CA GLY A 147 10.26 -3.49 7.07
C GLY A 147 10.57 -2.85 8.42
N GLY A 148 11.62 -2.05 8.51
CA GLY A 148 12.02 -1.35 9.72
C GLY A 148 11.04 -0.27 10.20
N PHE A 149 10.01 0.07 9.42
CA PHE A 149 8.94 0.99 9.83
C PHE A 149 7.78 0.28 10.56
N ASP A 150 7.79 -1.06 10.60
CA ASP A 150 6.79 -1.84 11.31
C ASP A 150 6.91 -1.66 12.83
N ASP A 151 5.77 -1.50 13.51
CA ASP A 151 5.74 -1.25 14.96
C ASP A 151 6.29 -2.43 15.77
N SER A 152 6.10 -3.67 15.32
CA SER A 152 6.67 -4.86 15.98
C SER A 152 8.20 -4.85 15.91
N VAL A 153 8.78 -4.43 14.77
CA VAL A 153 10.24 -4.30 14.60
C VAL A 153 10.76 -3.18 15.49
N ARG A 154 10.09 -2.03 15.52
CA ARG A 154 10.43 -0.90 16.42
C ARG A 154 10.29 -1.27 17.89
N GLY A 155 9.37 -2.19 18.21
CA GLY A 155 9.19 -2.80 19.52
C GLY A 155 10.24 -3.86 19.89
N GLY A 156 11.19 -4.15 18.99
CA GLY A 156 12.29 -5.07 19.24
C GLY A 156 12.07 -6.51 18.77
N SER A 157 11.03 -6.77 17.93
CA SER A 157 10.85 -8.09 17.34
C SER A 157 11.89 -8.36 16.25
N PHE A 158 12.53 -9.52 16.29
CA PHE A 158 13.48 -10.00 15.28
C PHE A 158 12.84 -10.92 14.23
N THR A 159 11.55 -11.23 14.33
CA THR A 159 10.83 -12.14 13.44
C THR A 159 10.92 -11.72 11.96
N ILE A 160 11.09 -10.43 11.69
CA ILE A 160 11.30 -9.93 10.33
C ILE A 160 12.57 -10.52 9.69
N SER A 161 13.62 -10.77 10.47
CA SER A 161 14.86 -11.36 9.95
C SER A 161 14.62 -12.78 9.45
N ASP A 162 13.85 -13.57 10.21
CA ASP A 162 13.47 -14.92 9.80
C ASP A 162 12.56 -14.89 8.57
N ALA A 163 11.60 -13.97 8.55
CA ALA A 163 10.69 -13.77 7.40
C ALA A 163 11.45 -13.43 6.11
N TYR A 164 12.42 -12.53 6.19
CA TYR A 164 13.24 -12.13 5.05
C TYR A 164 14.19 -13.21 4.58
N ASN A 165 14.71 -14.01 5.51
CA ASN A 165 15.60 -15.13 5.21
C ASN A 165 14.86 -16.30 4.52
N GLU A 166 13.62 -16.57 4.95
CA GLU A 166 12.83 -17.69 4.44
C GLU A 166 12.04 -17.35 3.18
N TYR A 167 11.59 -16.08 3.04
CA TYR A 167 10.69 -15.65 1.98
C TYR A 167 11.26 -14.46 1.18
N PRO A 168 12.03 -14.71 0.10
CA PRO A 168 12.61 -13.64 -0.73
C PRO A 168 11.59 -12.63 -1.26
N LEU A 169 10.33 -13.05 -1.50
CA LEU A 169 9.25 -12.16 -1.92
C LEU A 169 9.00 -11.03 -0.89
N ALA A 170 9.18 -11.29 0.40
CA ALA A 170 9.03 -10.28 1.44
C ALA A 170 10.06 -9.15 1.30
N VAL A 171 11.31 -9.50 0.98
CA VAL A 171 12.36 -8.51 0.69
C VAL A 171 12.08 -7.76 -0.60
N LYS A 172 11.74 -8.49 -1.68
CA LYS A 172 11.44 -7.91 -3.01
C LYS A 172 10.30 -6.89 -2.90
N LEU A 173 9.22 -7.21 -2.18
CA LEU A 173 8.08 -6.32 -1.97
C LEU A 173 8.46 -5.09 -1.15
N HIS A 174 9.18 -5.25 -0.03
CA HIS A 174 9.65 -4.14 0.79
C HIS A 174 10.51 -3.15 0.01
N LEU A 175 11.45 -3.66 -0.80
CA LEU A 175 12.31 -2.82 -1.64
C LEU A 175 11.50 -2.10 -2.73
N ALA A 176 10.54 -2.79 -3.36
CA ALA A 176 9.67 -2.18 -4.37
C ALA A 176 8.80 -1.07 -3.79
N ASP A 177 8.27 -1.24 -2.59
CA ASP A 177 7.50 -0.22 -1.86
C ASP A 177 8.37 0.99 -1.51
N LEU A 178 9.58 0.77 -0.98
CA LEU A 178 10.55 1.86 -0.73
C LEU A 178 10.90 2.63 -2.00
N GLU A 179 11.19 1.93 -3.10
CA GLU A 179 11.49 2.58 -4.37
C GLU A 179 10.30 3.37 -4.92
N ALA A 180 9.10 2.80 -4.90
CA ALA A 180 7.89 3.50 -5.31
C ALA A 180 7.72 4.78 -4.49
N THR A 181 7.75 4.67 -3.16
CA THR A 181 7.57 5.78 -2.23
C THR A 181 8.61 6.88 -2.39
N TYR A 182 9.90 6.53 -2.43
CA TYR A 182 10.98 7.51 -2.29
C TYR A 182 11.66 7.90 -3.61
N LEU A 183 11.50 7.10 -4.67
CA LEU A 183 12.16 7.35 -5.95
C LEU A 183 11.17 7.68 -7.08
N VAL A 184 10.00 7.00 -7.14
CA VAL A 184 9.01 7.20 -8.20
C VAL A 184 8.04 8.34 -7.85
N GLU A 185 7.50 8.35 -6.64
CA GLU A 185 6.45 9.27 -6.21
C GLU A 185 6.97 10.61 -5.66
N LYS A 186 8.22 10.96 -5.98
CA LYS A 186 8.80 12.27 -5.63
C LYS A 186 7.96 13.40 -6.22
N GLY A 187 7.42 14.26 -5.36
CA GLY A 187 6.64 15.43 -5.77
C GLY A 187 5.12 15.24 -5.76
N THR A 188 4.59 14.03 -5.51
CA THR A 188 3.16 13.82 -5.33
C THR A 188 2.65 14.23 -3.94
N SER A 189 3.55 14.61 -3.03
CA SER A 189 3.16 15.16 -1.73
C SER A 189 2.78 16.63 -1.89
N SER A 190 1.59 17.00 -1.46
CA SER A 190 1.09 18.40 -1.39
C SER A 190 1.83 19.27 -0.35
N VAL A 191 2.94 18.79 0.20
CA VAL A 191 3.67 19.47 1.27
C VAL A 191 5.12 19.67 0.84
N ASN A 192 5.50 20.94 0.66
CA ASN A 192 6.90 21.34 0.65
C ASN A 192 7.59 20.77 1.90
N ARG A 193 8.53 19.86 1.70
CA ARG A 193 9.43 19.39 2.75
C ARG A 193 10.39 20.54 3.10
N ARG A 194 10.12 21.22 4.19
CA ARG A 194 11.12 21.93 4.97
C ARG A 194 11.01 21.54 6.42
#